data_2c4523e1cb9f407adba1b5c64430a080
#
_entry.id   2c4523e1cb9f407adba1b5c64430a080
#
_cell.length_a   1.000
_cell.length_b   1.000
_cell.length_c   1.000
_cell.angle_alpha   90.00
_cell.angle_beta   90.00
_cell.angle_gamma   90.00
#
_symmetry.space_group_name_H-M   'P 1'
#
loop_
_entity.id
_entity.type
_entity.pdbx_description
1 polymer ?
#
loop_
_entity_poly.entity_id
_entity_poly.type
_entity_poly.pdbx_seq_one_letter_code
_entity_poly.pdbx_strand_id
1 'polypeptide(L)'
;MYLISKLESFNLKNFVNKHRFELLVFIISFFVYFVYNFYASQHVNHLTRIVQQGFIDKTYMQGDAIWVIQAIHTGQAKQFHPYFFLPLYPLYEFLMFVTRNLYLSLSLIWYTLASLSVVFLYKILNLIIPKLKIIKYLLVFIFMFSLTQLLMSYIFDLYIIAGFYLSILAYLVLKQIKTGNYNNLILTAIVSSLIFGVNMISIVTCLILIFPLFVISNKKIKTANYFRTITGFFIMLFILVAFFIAFNSLMNNNASYKSLATSKERIGRHIVKNPKLNLNYFHKETLLNPFVYSSSWNPAYLFYAVFILAMFYNFYLFKNNRVKKEDVVLYFSVLGAILYNYVCNFLWCPDMGFLFSQNFFILIFVLFSLSLKNMTVYLKTKNIHLCEKSNAIIAFLLVVFLMFEIILNTKTVNKQHYNAIKYNPANKNIKINELN
;
A
#
# COMPACT_ATOMS: atom_id res chain seq x y z
N MET A 1 -10.95 -31.03 -15.58
CA MET A 1 -12.43 -31.05 -15.68
C MET A 1 -13.12 -30.05 -14.75
N TYR A 2 -12.93 -30.07 -13.43
CA TYR A 2 -13.61 -29.16 -12.47
C TYR A 2 -13.41 -27.66 -12.76
N LEU A 3 -12.21 -27.23 -13.17
CA LEU A 3 -11.93 -25.83 -13.56
C LEU A 3 -12.61 -25.41 -14.87
N ILE A 4 -12.71 -26.32 -15.82
CA ILE A 4 -13.35 -26.07 -17.14
C ILE A 4 -14.87 -25.92 -16.94
N SER A 5 -15.51 -26.81 -16.17
CA SER A 5 -16.94 -26.71 -15.89
C SER A 5 -17.32 -25.44 -15.12
N LYS A 6 -16.41 -24.93 -14.28
CA LYS A 6 -16.58 -23.67 -13.56
C LYS A 6 -16.41 -22.43 -14.44
N LEU A 7 -15.58 -22.52 -15.48
CA LEU A 7 -15.45 -21.48 -16.50
C LEU A 7 -16.66 -21.43 -17.44
N GLU A 8 -17.22 -22.59 -17.82
CA GLU A 8 -18.43 -22.69 -18.62
C GLU A 8 -19.68 -22.16 -17.89
N SER A 9 -19.72 -22.24 -16.55
CA SER A 9 -20.79 -21.66 -15.73
C SER A 9 -20.60 -20.19 -15.37
N PHE A 10 -19.50 -19.56 -15.84
CA PHE A 10 -19.20 -18.18 -15.54
C PHE A 10 -20.15 -17.21 -16.27
N ASN A 11 -21.11 -16.68 -15.54
CA ASN A 11 -22.02 -15.65 -16.05
C ASN A 11 -21.45 -14.26 -15.83
N LEU A 12 -20.86 -13.69 -16.88
CA LEU A 12 -20.23 -12.35 -16.85
C LEU A 12 -21.20 -11.27 -16.34
N LYS A 13 -22.49 -11.32 -16.75
CA LYS A 13 -23.50 -10.36 -16.31
C LYS A 13 -23.72 -10.42 -14.80
N ASN A 14 -23.81 -11.62 -14.24
CA ASN A 14 -23.95 -11.81 -12.79
C ASN A 14 -22.70 -11.37 -12.05
N PHE A 15 -21.50 -11.62 -12.60
CA PHE A 15 -20.25 -11.16 -12.03
C PHE A 15 -20.17 -9.63 -11.99
N VAL A 16 -20.47 -8.96 -13.12
CA VAL A 16 -20.48 -7.50 -13.21
C VAL A 16 -21.50 -6.90 -12.26
N ASN A 17 -22.72 -7.42 -12.21
CA ASN A 17 -23.74 -6.92 -11.29
C ASN A 17 -23.35 -7.08 -9.82
N LYS A 18 -22.71 -8.20 -9.46
CA LYS A 18 -22.25 -8.47 -8.09
C LYS A 18 -21.11 -7.55 -7.68
N HIS A 19 -20.22 -7.21 -8.59
CA HIS A 19 -18.98 -6.46 -8.34
C HIS A 19 -18.99 -5.06 -8.95
N ARG A 20 -20.17 -4.52 -9.31
CA ARG A 20 -20.29 -3.23 -10.02
C ARG A 20 -19.59 -2.06 -9.35
N PHE A 21 -19.62 -1.99 -8.03
CA PHE A 21 -18.97 -0.89 -7.29
C PHE A 21 -17.46 -1.06 -7.26
N GLU A 22 -16.95 -2.28 -7.06
CA GLU A 22 -15.53 -2.58 -7.14
C GLU A 22 -14.95 -2.29 -8.53
N LEU A 23 -15.69 -2.67 -9.58
CA LEU A 23 -15.32 -2.36 -10.96
C LEU A 23 -15.33 -0.86 -11.23
N LEU A 24 -16.34 -0.14 -10.74
CA LEU A 24 -16.41 1.32 -10.87
C LEU A 24 -15.22 2.00 -10.17
N VAL A 25 -14.90 1.60 -8.93
CA VAL A 25 -13.74 2.11 -8.19
C VAL A 25 -12.44 1.82 -8.95
N PHE A 26 -12.30 0.61 -9.51
CA PHE A 26 -11.14 0.25 -10.33
C PHE A 26 -11.02 1.15 -11.56
N ILE A 27 -12.09 1.30 -12.34
CA ILE A 27 -12.09 2.09 -13.59
C ILE A 27 -11.76 3.56 -13.28
N ILE A 28 -12.40 4.14 -12.26
CA ILE A 28 -12.14 5.54 -11.88
C ILE A 28 -10.69 5.71 -11.45
N SER A 29 -10.18 4.87 -10.55
CA SER A 29 -8.80 4.99 -10.06
C SER A 29 -7.79 4.74 -11.16
N PHE A 30 -8.00 3.76 -12.02
CA PHE A 30 -7.14 3.50 -13.18
C PHE A 30 -7.10 4.69 -14.14
N PHE A 31 -8.27 5.28 -14.43
CA PHE A 31 -8.36 6.47 -15.27
C PHE A 31 -7.68 7.69 -14.63
N VAL A 32 -7.84 7.90 -13.32
CA VAL A 32 -7.14 8.96 -12.59
C VAL A 32 -5.62 8.78 -12.74
N TYR A 33 -5.08 7.60 -12.46
CA TYR A 33 -3.63 7.36 -12.56
C TYR A 33 -3.14 7.44 -14.01
N PHE A 34 -3.91 6.95 -14.96
CA PHE A 34 -3.61 7.07 -16.37
C PHE A 34 -3.57 8.55 -16.82
N VAL A 35 -4.56 9.37 -16.44
CA VAL A 35 -4.62 10.80 -16.80
C VAL A 35 -3.48 11.58 -16.15
N TYR A 36 -3.24 11.38 -14.85
CA TYR A 36 -2.12 12.04 -14.17
C TYR A 36 -0.78 11.70 -14.82
N ASN A 37 -0.59 10.46 -15.22
CA ASN A 37 0.62 10.05 -15.89
C ASN A 37 0.65 10.46 -17.37
N PHE A 38 -0.47 10.40 -18.09
CA PHE A 38 -0.55 10.86 -19.47
C PHE A 38 -0.29 12.36 -19.58
N TYR A 39 -0.87 13.15 -18.68
CA TYR A 39 -0.57 14.56 -18.57
C TYR A 39 0.91 14.79 -18.23
N ALA A 40 1.43 13.97 -17.37
CA ALA A 40 2.84 13.86 -17.09
C ALA A 40 3.63 13.43 -18.34
N SER A 41 3.13 12.47 -19.12
CA SER A 41 3.82 11.82 -20.23
C SER A 41 3.82 12.64 -21.53
N GLN A 42 2.97 13.63 -21.70
CA GLN A 42 3.13 14.56 -22.82
C GLN A 42 4.47 15.33 -22.71
N HIS A 43 4.95 15.43 -21.50
CA HIS A 43 6.33 15.86 -21.23
C HIS A 43 7.34 14.69 -21.18
N VAL A 44 6.91 13.41 -21.32
CA VAL A 44 7.60 12.14 -21.03
C VAL A 44 8.21 11.44 -22.22
N ASN A 45 8.11 11.93 -23.42
CA ASN A 45 9.11 11.53 -24.43
C ASN A 45 10.55 11.74 -23.88
N HIS A 46 10.67 12.51 -22.82
CA HIS A 46 11.87 12.74 -22.06
C HIS A 46 12.06 11.80 -20.85
N LEU A 47 11.00 11.27 -20.21
CA LEU A 47 11.14 10.29 -19.12
C LEU A 47 11.81 8.99 -19.60
N THR A 48 11.52 8.55 -20.81
CA THR A 48 12.19 7.41 -21.42
C THR A 48 13.71 7.62 -21.50
N ARG A 49 14.15 8.81 -21.82
CA ARG A 49 15.56 9.17 -21.82
C ARG A 49 16.14 9.40 -20.42
N ILE A 50 15.33 9.93 -19.50
CA ILE A 50 15.69 10.15 -18.09
C ILE A 50 15.92 8.82 -17.39
N VAL A 51 15.05 7.82 -17.61
CA VAL A 51 15.20 6.48 -17.07
C VAL A 51 16.46 5.81 -17.61
N GLN A 52 16.72 5.95 -18.91
CA GLN A 52 17.92 5.38 -19.53
C GLN A 52 19.23 6.02 -19.03
N GLN A 53 19.20 7.24 -18.49
CA GLN A 53 20.38 8.01 -18.10
C GLN A 53 20.65 8.07 -16.58
N GLY A 54 19.96 7.30 -15.77
CA GLY A 54 20.19 7.29 -14.31
C GLY A 54 19.69 8.54 -13.56
N PHE A 55 18.86 9.36 -14.18
CA PHE A 55 18.47 10.66 -13.66
C PHE A 55 17.26 10.62 -12.73
N ILE A 56 16.41 9.60 -12.85
CA ILE A 56 15.19 9.44 -12.05
C ILE A 56 15.50 9.34 -10.56
N ASP A 57 16.57 8.64 -10.19
CA ASP A 57 16.95 8.43 -8.78
C ASP A 57 17.22 9.73 -8.01
N LYS A 58 17.60 10.80 -8.72
CA LYS A 58 17.88 12.10 -8.10
C LYS A 58 16.70 13.07 -8.13
N THR A 59 15.80 12.92 -9.09
CA THR A 59 14.71 13.88 -9.33
C THR A 59 13.36 13.41 -8.78
N TYR A 60 13.14 12.10 -8.64
CA TYR A 60 11.88 11.53 -8.17
C TYR A 60 12.04 10.83 -6.81
N MET A 61 12.33 11.60 -5.77
CA MET A 61 12.33 11.14 -4.38
C MET A 61 13.14 9.85 -4.12
N GLN A 62 14.29 9.71 -4.82
CA GLN A 62 15.23 8.60 -4.66
C GLN A 62 14.66 7.20 -4.95
N GLY A 63 13.62 7.09 -5.77
CA GLY A 63 13.05 5.80 -6.16
C GLY A 63 14.06 4.89 -6.87
N ASP A 64 13.99 3.59 -6.60
CA ASP A 64 14.85 2.56 -7.23
C ASP A 64 14.40 2.21 -8.68
N ALA A 65 13.72 3.11 -9.37
CA ALA A 65 13.04 2.88 -10.65
C ALA A 65 13.95 2.24 -11.71
N ILE A 66 15.17 2.72 -11.85
CA ILE A 66 16.12 2.18 -12.85
C ILE A 66 16.48 0.74 -12.51
N TRP A 67 16.80 0.50 -11.25
CA TRP A 67 17.13 -0.82 -10.81
C TRP A 67 15.94 -1.79 -10.97
N VAL A 68 14.73 -1.34 -10.65
CA VAL A 68 13.50 -2.15 -10.83
C VAL A 68 13.33 -2.52 -12.30
N ILE A 69 13.47 -1.57 -13.21
CA ILE A 69 13.38 -1.82 -14.66
C ILE A 69 14.47 -2.79 -15.13
N GLN A 70 15.72 -2.60 -14.68
CA GLN A 70 16.81 -3.52 -14.99
C GLN A 70 16.56 -4.92 -14.45
N ALA A 71 16.10 -5.03 -13.19
CA ALA A 71 15.80 -6.30 -12.56
C ALA A 71 14.68 -7.06 -13.30
N ILE A 72 13.66 -6.35 -13.77
CA ILE A 72 12.59 -6.93 -14.59
C ILE A 72 13.11 -7.42 -15.92
N HIS A 73 13.91 -6.60 -16.61
CA HIS A 73 14.42 -6.92 -17.94
C HIS A 73 15.46 -8.04 -17.92
N THR A 74 16.30 -8.09 -16.89
CA THR A 74 17.39 -9.10 -16.77
C THR A 74 17.00 -10.30 -15.93
N GLY A 75 15.84 -10.29 -15.27
CA GLY A 75 15.43 -11.33 -14.31
C GLY A 75 16.25 -11.33 -13.01
N GLN A 76 17.16 -10.37 -12.81
CA GLN A 76 18.05 -10.34 -11.65
C GLN A 76 17.37 -9.69 -10.45
N ALA A 77 17.23 -10.43 -9.35
CA ALA A 77 16.72 -9.90 -8.09
C ALA A 77 17.85 -9.42 -7.18
N LYS A 78 17.62 -8.31 -6.42
CA LYS A 78 18.53 -7.90 -5.35
C LYS A 78 18.29 -8.73 -4.08
N GLN A 79 19.31 -8.79 -3.22
CA GLN A 79 19.35 -9.59 -1.99
C GLN A 79 18.16 -9.39 -1.05
N PHE A 80 17.60 -8.17 -0.96
CA PHE A 80 16.48 -7.84 -0.07
C PHE A 80 15.11 -8.01 -0.70
N HIS A 81 15.06 -8.32 -2.01
CA HIS A 81 13.86 -8.42 -2.83
C HIS A 81 13.91 -9.71 -3.65
N PRO A 82 13.87 -10.88 -3.00
CA PRO A 82 14.30 -12.13 -3.63
C PRO A 82 13.46 -12.56 -4.83
N TYR A 83 12.20 -12.16 -4.90
CA TYR A 83 11.32 -12.52 -6.02
C TYR A 83 10.15 -11.53 -6.23
N PHE A 84 10.42 -10.24 -6.04
CA PHE A 84 9.38 -9.20 -6.05
C PHE A 84 8.55 -9.17 -7.33
N PHE A 85 9.13 -9.44 -8.47
CA PHE A 85 8.48 -9.34 -9.77
C PHE A 85 8.00 -10.67 -10.34
N LEU A 86 8.46 -11.78 -9.78
CA LEU A 86 8.15 -13.12 -10.30
C LEU A 86 6.64 -13.37 -10.55
N PRO A 87 5.72 -12.99 -9.65
CA PRO A 87 4.29 -13.19 -9.88
C PRO A 87 3.70 -12.30 -10.98
N LEU A 88 4.37 -11.21 -11.33
CA LEU A 88 3.93 -10.24 -12.34
C LEU A 88 4.55 -10.51 -13.71
N TYR A 89 5.58 -11.37 -13.76
CA TYR A 89 6.32 -11.64 -14.98
C TYR A 89 5.43 -12.16 -16.15
N PRO A 90 4.50 -13.10 -15.94
CA PRO A 90 3.62 -13.53 -17.02
C PRO A 90 2.74 -12.40 -17.59
N LEU A 91 2.27 -11.50 -16.72
CA LEU A 91 1.51 -10.33 -17.16
C LEU A 91 2.39 -9.33 -17.93
N TYR A 92 3.62 -9.15 -17.47
CA TYR A 92 4.61 -8.31 -18.15
C TYR A 92 4.91 -8.83 -19.56
N GLU A 93 5.21 -10.12 -19.72
CA GLU A 93 5.48 -10.73 -21.03
C GLU A 93 4.28 -10.59 -21.96
N PHE A 94 3.07 -10.85 -21.46
CA PHE A 94 1.85 -10.66 -22.24
C PHE A 94 1.69 -9.19 -22.71
N LEU A 95 1.88 -8.23 -21.81
CA LEU A 95 1.78 -6.82 -22.16
C LEU A 95 2.89 -6.38 -23.11
N MET A 96 4.12 -6.88 -22.94
CA MET A 96 5.22 -6.66 -23.89
C MET A 96 4.91 -7.20 -25.28
N PHE A 97 4.33 -8.38 -25.34
CA PHE A 97 3.89 -8.96 -26.63
C PHE A 97 2.85 -8.07 -27.34
N VAL A 98 1.87 -7.54 -26.58
CA VAL A 98 0.79 -6.71 -27.12
C VAL A 98 1.27 -5.29 -27.46
N THR A 99 1.97 -4.63 -26.54
CA THR A 99 2.31 -3.21 -26.66
C THR A 99 3.61 -2.97 -27.42
N ARG A 100 4.51 -3.96 -27.42
CA ARG A 100 5.89 -3.87 -27.92
C ARG A 100 6.66 -2.67 -27.31
N ASN A 101 6.24 -2.21 -26.13
CA ASN A 101 6.81 -1.05 -25.48
C ASN A 101 6.98 -1.33 -23.98
N LEU A 102 8.24 -1.38 -23.52
CA LEU A 102 8.62 -1.66 -22.14
C LEU A 102 7.92 -0.75 -21.15
N TYR A 103 7.97 0.57 -21.40
CA TYR A 103 7.44 1.56 -20.45
C TYR A 103 5.92 1.52 -20.36
N LEU A 104 5.25 1.37 -21.51
CA LEU A 104 3.79 1.24 -21.53
C LEU A 104 3.35 -0.03 -20.80
N SER A 105 4.03 -1.16 -21.03
CA SER A 105 3.75 -2.41 -20.34
C SER A 105 3.88 -2.28 -18.82
N LEU A 106 4.99 -1.69 -18.35
CA LEU A 106 5.23 -1.44 -16.93
C LEU A 106 4.21 -0.45 -16.37
N SER A 107 3.95 0.66 -17.06
CA SER A 107 2.96 1.65 -16.64
C SER A 107 1.58 1.03 -16.43
N LEU A 108 1.12 0.20 -17.36
CA LEU A 108 -0.16 -0.50 -17.23
C LEU A 108 -0.20 -1.42 -16.02
N ILE A 109 0.91 -2.10 -15.69
CA ILE A 109 1.01 -2.93 -14.49
C ILE A 109 0.91 -2.05 -13.25
N TRP A 110 1.68 -0.95 -13.18
CA TRP A 110 1.71 -0.06 -12.01
C TRP A 110 0.37 0.62 -11.77
N TYR A 111 -0.31 1.11 -12.82
CA TYR A 111 -1.68 1.65 -12.69
C TYR A 111 -2.66 0.59 -12.19
N THR A 112 -2.54 -0.62 -12.68
CA THR A 112 -3.39 -1.74 -12.25
C THR A 112 -3.18 -2.06 -10.77
N LEU A 113 -1.93 -2.15 -10.30
CA LEU A 113 -1.61 -2.42 -8.90
C LEU A 113 -2.10 -1.30 -7.96
N ALA A 114 -1.86 -0.03 -8.35
CA ALA A 114 -2.36 1.12 -7.61
C ALA A 114 -3.90 1.10 -7.51
N SER A 115 -4.58 0.87 -8.64
CA SER A 115 -6.05 0.83 -8.69
C SER A 115 -6.63 -0.34 -7.90
N LEU A 116 -6.02 -1.51 -7.96
CA LEU A 116 -6.42 -2.66 -7.16
C LEU A 116 -6.23 -2.41 -5.66
N SER A 117 -5.19 -1.67 -5.26
CA SER A 117 -5.00 -1.25 -3.86
C SER A 117 -6.17 -0.39 -3.38
N VAL A 118 -6.67 0.54 -4.22
CA VAL A 118 -7.87 1.34 -3.92
C VAL A 118 -9.12 0.46 -3.80
N VAL A 119 -9.28 -0.52 -4.70
CA VAL A 119 -10.40 -1.49 -4.62
C VAL A 119 -10.35 -2.30 -3.34
N PHE A 120 -9.16 -2.77 -2.93
CA PHE A 120 -9.02 -3.51 -1.68
C PHE A 120 -9.30 -2.63 -0.46
N LEU A 121 -8.88 -1.36 -0.45
CA LEU A 121 -9.28 -0.42 0.59
C LEU A 121 -10.81 -0.26 0.63
N TYR A 122 -11.46 -0.06 -0.52
CA TYR A 122 -12.93 0.00 -0.57
C TYR A 122 -13.59 -1.24 0.04
N LYS A 123 -13.09 -2.45 -0.28
CA LYS A 123 -13.58 -3.72 0.29
C LYS A 123 -13.35 -3.79 1.80
N ILE A 124 -12.20 -3.36 2.29
CA ILE A 124 -11.87 -3.28 3.71
C ILE A 124 -12.84 -2.35 4.42
N LEU A 125 -13.01 -1.12 3.93
CA LEU A 125 -13.92 -0.13 4.50
C LEU A 125 -15.37 -0.61 4.47
N ASN A 126 -15.76 -1.33 3.44
CA ASN A 126 -17.10 -1.94 3.36
C ASN A 126 -17.31 -3.04 4.40
N LEU A 127 -16.24 -3.74 4.81
CA LEU A 127 -16.28 -4.67 5.93
C LEU A 127 -16.35 -3.94 7.28
N ILE A 128 -15.63 -2.84 7.49
CA ILE A 128 -15.51 -2.17 8.79
C ILE A 128 -16.66 -1.20 9.03
N ILE A 129 -16.91 -0.29 8.07
CA ILE A 129 -17.87 0.82 8.18
C ILE A 129 -18.97 0.80 7.08
N PRO A 130 -19.69 -0.29 6.86
CA PRO A 130 -20.63 -0.42 5.73
C PRO A 130 -21.75 0.64 5.75
N LYS A 131 -22.14 1.11 6.95
CA LYS A 131 -23.23 2.07 7.16
C LYS A 131 -22.79 3.52 6.95
N LEU A 132 -21.51 3.85 7.07
CA LEU A 132 -20.97 5.20 6.92
C LEU A 132 -20.60 5.46 5.45
N LYS A 133 -21.60 5.43 4.55
CA LYS A 133 -21.38 5.47 3.09
C LYS A 133 -20.53 6.68 2.66
N ILE A 134 -20.87 7.88 3.08
CA ILE A 134 -20.17 9.12 2.70
C ILE A 134 -18.71 9.06 3.17
N ILE A 135 -18.47 8.79 4.46
CA ILE A 135 -17.13 8.72 5.03
C ILE A 135 -16.29 7.64 4.33
N LYS A 136 -16.90 6.47 4.04
CA LYS A 136 -16.24 5.40 3.30
C LYS A 136 -15.74 5.86 1.93
N TYR A 137 -16.58 6.53 1.13
CA TYR A 137 -16.17 7.02 -0.18
C TYR A 137 -15.12 8.12 -0.07
N LEU A 138 -15.25 9.04 0.90
CA LEU A 138 -14.24 10.07 1.14
C LEU A 138 -12.88 9.46 1.46
N LEU A 139 -12.81 8.44 2.32
CA LEU A 139 -11.57 7.75 2.63
C LEU A 139 -10.97 7.04 1.41
N VAL A 140 -11.81 6.46 0.53
CA VAL A 140 -11.35 5.87 -0.74
C VAL A 140 -10.76 6.95 -1.65
N PHE A 141 -11.41 8.10 -1.78
CA PHE A 141 -10.90 9.21 -2.61
C PHE A 141 -9.62 9.82 -2.02
N ILE A 142 -9.55 10.05 -0.71
CA ILE A 142 -8.34 10.51 -0.03
C ILE A 142 -7.18 9.55 -0.30
N PHE A 143 -7.38 8.25 -0.18
CA PHE A 143 -6.33 7.28 -0.50
C PHE A 143 -5.94 7.34 -1.98
N MET A 144 -6.91 7.42 -2.89
CA MET A 144 -6.68 7.46 -4.34
C MET A 144 -5.90 8.71 -4.78
N PHE A 145 -6.22 9.88 -4.20
CA PHE A 145 -5.57 11.16 -4.53
C PHE A 145 -4.36 11.47 -3.64
N SER A 146 -4.01 10.60 -2.70
CA SER A 146 -2.80 10.78 -1.90
C SER A 146 -1.56 10.84 -2.78
N LEU A 147 -0.61 11.69 -2.39
CA LEU A 147 0.61 11.87 -3.17
C LEU A 147 1.35 10.55 -3.39
N THR A 148 1.37 9.73 -2.35
CA THR A 148 1.97 8.39 -2.41
C THR A 148 1.34 7.52 -3.50
N GLN A 149 0.01 7.45 -3.59
CA GLN A 149 -0.64 6.66 -4.64
C GLN A 149 -0.43 7.27 -6.03
N LEU A 150 -0.54 8.60 -6.15
CA LEU A 150 -0.32 9.29 -7.41
C LEU A 150 1.11 9.08 -7.92
N LEU A 151 2.14 9.29 -7.09
CA LEU A 151 3.53 9.13 -7.51
C LEU A 151 3.90 7.66 -7.75
N MET A 152 3.53 6.76 -6.85
CA MET A 152 3.87 5.34 -6.98
C MET A 152 3.12 4.65 -8.12
N SER A 153 2.05 5.24 -8.65
CA SER A 153 1.38 4.70 -9.84
C SER A 153 2.23 4.83 -11.11
N TYR A 154 3.21 5.72 -11.17
CA TYR A 154 4.05 5.91 -12.35
C TYR A 154 5.57 5.85 -12.07
N ILE A 155 6.00 5.92 -10.82
CA ILE A 155 7.37 5.62 -10.44
C ILE A 155 7.48 4.10 -10.34
N PHE A 156 8.29 3.48 -11.20
CA PHE A 156 8.48 2.03 -11.21
C PHE A 156 9.28 1.59 -9.98
N ASP A 157 8.61 1.62 -8.84
CA ASP A 157 9.20 1.20 -7.57
C ASP A 157 8.48 -0.03 -7.02
N LEU A 158 9.23 -0.87 -6.30
CA LEU A 158 8.70 -2.10 -5.72
C LEU A 158 7.71 -1.88 -4.58
N TYR A 159 7.68 -0.68 -3.98
CA TYR A 159 6.81 -0.38 -2.85
C TYR A 159 5.33 -0.36 -3.20
N ILE A 160 4.95 -0.05 -4.45
CA ILE A 160 3.55 -0.20 -4.88
C ILE A 160 3.11 -1.66 -4.86
N ILE A 161 4.01 -2.58 -5.21
CA ILE A 161 3.76 -4.02 -5.19
C ILE A 161 3.57 -4.47 -3.73
N ALA A 162 4.44 -4.01 -2.82
CA ALA A 162 4.31 -4.29 -1.39
C ALA A 162 2.99 -3.76 -0.82
N GLY A 163 2.63 -2.51 -1.11
CA GLY A 163 1.37 -1.88 -0.70
C GLY A 163 0.14 -2.62 -1.23
N PHE A 164 0.17 -3.08 -2.47
CA PHE A 164 -0.88 -3.89 -3.07
C PHE A 164 -1.06 -5.23 -2.34
N TYR A 165 0.01 -6.00 -2.15
CA TYR A 165 -0.09 -7.27 -1.42
C TYR A 165 -0.52 -7.08 0.04
N LEU A 166 -0.04 -6.01 0.70
CA LEU A 166 -0.48 -5.68 2.05
C LEU A 166 -1.99 -5.37 2.11
N SER A 167 -2.53 -4.70 1.09
CA SER A 167 -3.95 -4.42 1.00
C SER A 167 -4.79 -5.70 0.84
N ILE A 168 -4.31 -6.67 0.07
CA ILE A 168 -4.92 -8.00 -0.03
C ILE A 168 -4.87 -8.72 1.33
N LEU A 169 -3.71 -8.72 1.98
CA LEU A 169 -3.52 -9.37 3.27
C LEU A 169 -4.48 -8.81 4.32
N ALA A 170 -4.53 -7.48 4.47
CA ALA A 170 -5.44 -6.81 5.39
C ALA A 170 -6.91 -7.18 5.11
N TYR A 171 -7.32 -7.21 3.84
CA TYR A 171 -8.66 -7.63 3.45
C TYR A 171 -8.95 -9.09 3.83
N LEU A 172 -8.02 -10.01 3.55
CA LEU A 172 -8.18 -11.43 3.85
C LEU A 172 -8.31 -11.67 5.36
N VAL A 173 -7.46 -11.04 6.16
CA VAL A 173 -7.49 -11.13 7.62
C VAL A 173 -8.82 -10.62 8.17
N LEU A 174 -9.23 -9.42 7.78
CA LEU A 174 -10.50 -8.81 8.21
C LEU A 174 -11.71 -9.65 7.78
N LYS A 175 -11.71 -10.15 6.55
CA LYS A 175 -12.80 -11.00 6.04
C LYS A 175 -12.92 -12.28 6.84
N GLN A 176 -11.80 -12.96 7.12
CA GLN A 176 -11.80 -14.21 7.90
C GLN A 176 -12.29 -13.98 9.34
N ILE A 177 -11.81 -12.91 10.01
CA ILE A 177 -12.30 -12.55 11.36
C ILE A 177 -13.81 -12.31 11.34
N LYS A 178 -14.30 -11.54 10.37
CA LYS A 178 -15.70 -11.12 10.31
C LYS A 178 -16.65 -12.28 9.96
N THR A 179 -16.25 -13.15 9.03
CA THR A 179 -17.07 -14.28 8.58
C THR A 179 -16.91 -15.51 9.45
N GLY A 180 -15.84 -15.60 10.24
CA GLY A 180 -15.47 -16.81 10.98
C GLY A 180 -15.08 -17.99 10.07
N ASN A 181 -14.81 -17.71 8.79
CA ASN A 181 -14.43 -18.71 7.81
C ASN A 181 -12.93 -18.63 7.51
N TYR A 182 -12.20 -19.66 7.92
CA TYR A 182 -10.73 -19.75 7.81
C TYR A 182 -10.25 -20.51 6.56
N ASN A 183 -11.12 -20.80 5.60
CA ASN A 183 -10.74 -21.50 4.36
C ASN A 183 -9.74 -20.72 3.50
N ASN A 184 -9.58 -19.44 3.76
CA ASN A 184 -8.64 -18.59 3.02
C ASN A 184 -7.23 -18.50 3.65
N LEU A 185 -6.90 -19.32 4.66
CA LEU A 185 -5.56 -19.30 5.28
C LEU A 185 -4.44 -19.63 4.29
N ILE A 186 -4.70 -20.52 3.34
CA ILE A 186 -3.77 -20.84 2.24
C ILE A 186 -3.46 -19.56 1.44
N LEU A 187 -4.50 -18.84 1.02
CA LEU A 187 -4.32 -17.59 0.28
C LEU A 187 -3.61 -16.52 1.12
N THR A 188 -3.89 -16.48 2.43
CA THR A 188 -3.18 -15.60 3.37
C THR A 188 -1.70 -15.94 3.46
N ALA A 189 -1.33 -17.23 3.47
CA ALA A 189 0.06 -17.69 3.45
C ALA A 189 0.76 -17.33 2.12
N ILE A 190 0.07 -17.54 0.99
CA ILE A 190 0.59 -17.17 -0.34
C ILE A 190 0.88 -15.66 -0.39
N VAL A 191 -0.08 -14.82 0.00
CA VAL A 191 0.09 -13.35 -0.03
C VAL A 191 1.20 -12.91 0.92
N SER A 192 1.33 -13.53 2.11
CA SER A 192 2.41 -13.23 3.05
C SER A 192 3.78 -13.59 2.48
N SER A 193 3.90 -14.73 1.76
CA SER A 193 5.13 -15.08 1.07
C SER A 193 5.48 -14.10 -0.06
N LEU A 194 4.48 -13.60 -0.80
CA LEU A 194 4.70 -12.59 -1.84
C LEU A 194 5.18 -11.25 -1.24
N ILE A 195 4.64 -10.82 -0.10
CA ILE A 195 5.12 -9.64 0.62
C ILE A 195 6.58 -9.83 1.05
N PHE A 196 6.94 -11.00 1.57
CA PHE A 196 8.33 -11.33 1.90
C PHE A 196 9.23 -11.21 0.66
N GLY A 197 8.79 -11.69 -0.49
CA GLY A 197 9.53 -11.61 -1.75
C GLY A 197 9.79 -10.19 -2.25
N VAL A 198 8.90 -9.26 -1.91
CA VAL A 198 9.06 -7.84 -2.22
C VAL A 198 9.94 -7.15 -1.19
N ASN A 199 9.73 -7.42 0.10
CA ASN A 199 10.47 -6.82 1.20
C ASN A 199 10.55 -7.79 2.38
N MET A 200 11.72 -8.36 2.63
CA MET A 200 11.94 -9.35 3.69
C MET A 200 11.53 -8.85 5.08
N ILE A 201 11.71 -7.57 5.38
CA ILE A 201 11.36 -6.98 6.68
C ILE A 201 9.85 -7.01 6.91
N SER A 202 9.06 -6.94 5.85
CA SER A 202 7.59 -6.90 5.92
C SER A 202 6.96 -8.23 6.37
N ILE A 203 7.72 -9.32 6.51
CA ILE A 203 7.19 -10.59 7.04
C ILE A 203 6.68 -10.42 8.48
N VAL A 204 7.37 -9.63 9.30
CA VAL A 204 6.95 -9.36 10.67
C VAL A 204 5.64 -8.59 10.69
N THR A 205 5.46 -7.63 9.77
CA THR A 205 4.18 -6.94 9.55
C THR A 205 3.05 -7.95 9.26
N CYS A 206 3.33 -8.92 8.38
CA CYS A 206 2.36 -9.98 8.07
C CYS A 206 1.99 -10.79 9.31
N LEU A 207 2.97 -11.21 10.11
CA LEU A 207 2.75 -11.98 11.34
C LEU A 207 1.94 -11.19 12.36
N ILE A 208 2.23 -9.90 12.55
CA ILE A 208 1.47 -9.02 13.44
C ILE A 208 0.01 -8.88 12.97
N LEU A 209 -0.22 -8.71 11.66
CA LEU A 209 -1.56 -8.58 11.09
C LEU A 209 -2.37 -9.89 11.16
N ILE A 210 -1.72 -11.04 11.05
CA ILE A 210 -2.37 -12.35 11.10
C ILE A 210 -2.65 -12.79 12.54
N PHE A 211 -1.92 -12.26 13.52
CA PHE A 211 -2.07 -12.60 14.94
C PHE A 211 -3.51 -12.61 15.45
N PRO A 212 -4.40 -11.64 15.10
CA PRO A 212 -5.81 -11.69 15.48
C PRO A 212 -6.55 -12.94 15.03
N LEU A 213 -6.20 -13.54 13.88
CA LEU A 213 -6.82 -14.77 13.42
C LEU A 213 -6.60 -15.91 14.42
N PHE A 214 -5.43 -15.95 15.03
CA PHE A 214 -5.06 -16.99 15.99
C PHE A 214 -5.68 -16.74 17.36
N VAL A 215 -5.79 -15.50 17.81
CA VAL A 215 -6.37 -15.17 19.13
C VAL A 215 -7.90 -15.25 19.11
N ILE A 216 -8.52 -14.80 18.03
CA ILE A 216 -10.00 -14.68 17.95
C ILE A 216 -10.65 -16.01 17.59
N SER A 217 -9.99 -16.85 16.79
CA SER A 217 -10.55 -18.13 16.31
C SER A 217 -10.72 -19.17 17.42
N ASN A 218 -10.00 -19.01 18.53
CA ASN A 218 -9.94 -19.99 19.63
C ASN A 218 -11.31 -20.35 20.25
N LYS A 219 -12.34 -19.50 20.08
CA LYS A 219 -13.69 -19.76 20.63
C LYS A 219 -14.58 -20.60 19.72
N LYS A 220 -14.25 -20.74 18.42
CA LYS A 220 -15.11 -21.38 17.41
C LYS A 220 -14.56 -22.68 16.85
N ILE A 221 -13.28 -22.95 17.02
CA ILE A 221 -12.59 -24.12 16.49
C ILE A 221 -12.17 -25.00 17.67
N LYS A 222 -12.46 -26.30 17.62
CA LYS A 222 -11.96 -27.29 18.62
C LYS A 222 -10.41 -27.15 18.67
N THR A 223 -9.86 -27.18 19.87
CA THR A 223 -8.43 -26.88 20.16
C THR A 223 -7.45 -27.67 19.28
N ALA A 224 -7.74 -28.94 18.99
CA ALA A 224 -6.91 -29.78 18.12
C ALA A 224 -6.86 -29.25 16.66
N ASN A 225 -7.98 -28.78 16.11
CA ASN A 225 -8.06 -28.22 14.77
C ASN A 225 -7.37 -26.83 14.70
N TYR A 226 -7.34 -26.10 15.80
CA TYR A 226 -6.67 -24.83 15.90
C TYR A 226 -5.15 -24.95 15.76
N PHE A 227 -4.51 -25.81 16.55
CA PHE A 227 -3.06 -26.06 16.42
C PHE A 227 -2.69 -26.59 15.03
N ARG A 228 -3.46 -27.51 14.48
CA ARG A 228 -3.27 -28.05 13.13
C ARG A 228 -3.34 -26.93 12.07
N THR A 229 -4.25 -26.00 12.22
CA THR A 229 -4.43 -24.87 11.30
C THR A 229 -3.27 -23.89 11.37
N ILE A 230 -2.81 -23.53 12.58
CA ILE A 230 -1.64 -22.65 12.77
C ILE A 230 -0.38 -23.30 12.22
N THR A 231 -0.11 -24.54 12.63
CA THR A 231 1.06 -25.30 12.16
C THR A 231 1.06 -25.43 10.65
N GLY A 232 -0.11 -25.78 10.06
CA GLY A 232 -0.28 -25.85 8.62
C GLY A 232 -0.01 -24.52 7.90
N PHE A 233 -0.43 -23.39 8.47
CA PHE A 233 -0.12 -22.06 7.95
C PHE A 233 1.39 -21.78 7.92
N PHE A 234 2.08 -22.01 9.04
CA PHE A 234 3.53 -21.74 9.10
C PHE A 234 4.34 -22.69 8.21
N ILE A 235 3.98 -23.97 8.16
CA ILE A 235 4.60 -24.93 7.24
C ILE A 235 4.40 -24.48 5.80
N MET A 236 3.19 -24.08 5.42
CA MET A 236 2.89 -23.62 4.07
C MET A 236 3.64 -22.32 3.74
N LEU A 237 3.68 -21.35 4.66
CA LEU A 237 4.44 -20.11 4.50
C LEU A 237 5.93 -20.43 4.27
N PHE A 238 6.50 -21.30 5.09
CA PHE A 238 7.90 -21.71 4.96
C PHE A 238 8.17 -22.42 3.62
N ILE A 239 7.32 -23.37 3.22
CA ILE A 239 7.45 -24.10 1.94
C ILE A 239 7.39 -23.10 0.76
N LEU A 240 6.43 -22.15 0.79
CA LEU A 240 6.28 -21.17 -0.28
C LEU A 240 7.48 -20.23 -0.36
N VAL A 241 7.99 -19.75 0.77
CA VAL A 241 9.19 -18.90 0.80
C VAL A 241 10.40 -19.69 0.28
N ALA A 242 10.60 -20.92 0.75
CA ALA A 242 11.70 -21.78 0.29
C ALA A 242 11.59 -22.08 -1.21
N PHE A 243 10.38 -22.42 -1.68
CA PHE A 243 10.12 -22.66 -3.10
C PHE A 243 10.43 -21.43 -3.96
N PHE A 244 9.95 -20.25 -3.61
CA PHE A 244 10.20 -19.03 -4.39
C PHE A 244 11.69 -18.63 -4.37
N ILE A 245 12.38 -18.81 -3.24
CA ILE A 245 13.82 -18.57 -3.16
C ILE A 245 14.58 -19.55 -4.07
N ALA A 246 14.27 -20.85 -3.99
CA ALA A 246 14.90 -21.87 -4.82
C ALA A 246 14.61 -21.63 -6.30
N PHE A 247 13.36 -21.35 -6.66
CA PHE A 247 12.97 -21.07 -8.04
C PHE A 247 13.70 -19.83 -8.59
N ASN A 248 13.75 -18.74 -7.82
CA ASN A 248 14.48 -17.54 -8.23
C ASN A 248 16.00 -17.81 -8.35
N SER A 249 16.57 -18.64 -7.49
CA SER A 249 17.99 -19.04 -7.57
C SER A 249 18.28 -19.88 -8.80
N LEU A 250 17.36 -20.77 -9.20
CA LEU A 250 17.47 -21.58 -10.41
C LEU A 250 17.36 -20.73 -11.70
N MET A 251 16.46 -19.75 -11.70
CA MET A 251 16.27 -18.86 -12.86
C MET A 251 17.43 -17.86 -13.01
N ASN A 252 18.09 -17.51 -11.92
CA ASN A 252 19.16 -16.51 -11.87
C ASN A 252 20.50 -17.17 -11.43
N ASN A 253 21.22 -17.75 -12.36
CA ASN A 253 22.49 -18.49 -12.12
C ASN A 253 23.57 -17.70 -11.33
N ASN A 254 23.34 -16.43 -10.97
CA ASN A 254 24.29 -15.54 -10.30
C ASN A 254 23.71 -14.75 -9.10
N ALA A 255 22.54 -15.14 -8.58
CA ALA A 255 22.03 -14.51 -7.36
C ALA A 255 22.90 -14.94 -6.14
N SER A 256 24.11 -14.40 -6.05
CA SER A 256 24.92 -14.55 -4.86
C SER A 256 24.20 -13.82 -3.71
N TYR A 257 23.58 -14.58 -2.82
CA TYR A 257 23.08 -14.12 -1.51
C TYR A 257 24.25 -13.64 -0.63
N LYS A 258 25.02 -12.66 -1.13
CA LYS A 258 26.05 -12.00 -0.33
C LYS A 258 25.36 -11.20 0.76
N SER A 259 25.10 -11.95 1.75
CA SER A 259 25.04 -11.72 3.20
C SER A 259 24.28 -10.51 3.77
N LEU A 260 23.42 -10.86 4.69
CA LEU A 260 22.98 -10.04 5.83
C LEU A 260 24.11 -9.22 6.51
N ALA A 261 25.38 -9.56 6.29
CA ALA A 261 26.54 -8.84 6.86
C ALA A 261 26.68 -7.40 6.33
N THR A 262 26.34 -7.14 5.06
CA THR A 262 26.34 -5.77 4.50
C THR A 262 25.21 -4.91 5.05
N SER A 263 24.17 -5.51 5.63
CA SER A 263 23.06 -4.77 6.24
C SER A 263 23.44 -4.09 7.55
N LYS A 264 24.32 -4.71 8.36
CA LYS A 264 24.83 -4.08 9.61
C LYS A 264 25.60 -2.79 9.34
N GLU A 265 26.42 -2.74 8.29
CA GLU A 265 27.14 -1.53 7.91
C GLU A 265 26.20 -0.42 7.39
N ARG A 266 25.11 -0.77 6.70
CA ARG A 266 24.14 0.21 6.22
C ARG A 266 23.32 0.82 7.37
N ILE A 267 22.81 0.02 8.29
CA ILE A 267 22.08 0.49 9.48
C ILE A 267 22.94 1.47 10.30
N GLY A 268 24.21 1.16 10.52
CA GLY A 268 25.12 2.03 11.26
C GLY A 268 25.42 3.37 10.58
N ARG A 269 25.46 3.43 9.24
CA ARG A 269 25.82 4.66 8.51
C ARG A 269 24.73 5.72 8.51
N HIS A 270 23.45 5.34 8.59
CA HIS A 270 22.32 6.27 8.47
C HIS A 270 21.90 6.90 9.83
N ILE A 271 22.10 6.21 10.95
CA ILE A 271 21.67 6.67 12.28
C ILE A 271 22.58 7.75 12.87
N VAL A 272 23.86 7.83 12.44
CA VAL A 272 24.94 8.44 13.24
C VAL A 272 25.04 9.96 13.14
N LYS A 273 24.51 10.66 12.11
CA LYS A 273 24.88 12.07 11.90
C LYS A 273 24.05 13.11 12.66
N ASN A 274 22.77 12.90 12.88
CA ASN A 274 21.95 13.78 13.73
C ASN A 274 20.55 13.18 14.02
N PRO A 275 20.37 12.41 15.09
CA PRO A 275 19.12 11.64 15.30
C PRO A 275 17.87 12.53 15.46
N LYS A 276 17.99 13.77 15.99
CA LYS A 276 16.83 14.66 16.16
C LYS A 276 16.36 15.26 14.82
N LEU A 277 17.27 15.71 13.97
CA LEU A 277 16.95 16.24 12.64
C LEU A 277 16.43 15.12 11.73
N ASN A 278 17.02 13.95 11.80
CA ASN A 278 16.58 12.78 11.03
C ASN A 278 15.18 12.32 11.44
N LEU A 279 14.84 12.35 12.74
CA LEU A 279 13.50 11.96 13.21
C LEU A 279 12.42 12.94 12.71
N ASN A 280 12.64 14.24 12.80
CA ASN A 280 11.67 15.23 12.31
C ASN A 280 11.48 15.14 10.79
N TYR A 281 12.57 14.97 10.06
CA TYR A 281 12.52 14.78 8.60
C TYR A 281 11.78 13.48 8.28
N PHE A 282 12.16 12.36 8.88
CA PHE A 282 11.52 11.06 8.67
C PHE A 282 10.03 11.07 9.02
N HIS A 283 9.65 11.72 10.13
CA HIS A 283 8.26 11.86 10.53
C HIS A 283 7.44 12.59 9.45
N LYS A 284 7.96 13.71 8.93
CA LYS A 284 7.33 14.47 7.86
C LYS A 284 7.20 13.62 6.58
N GLU A 285 8.28 12.98 6.16
CA GLU A 285 8.32 12.16 4.95
C GLU A 285 7.42 10.92 5.06
N THR A 286 7.31 10.33 6.24
CA THR A 286 6.63 9.04 6.43
C THR A 286 5.13 9.19 6.74
N LEU A 287 4.73 10.23 7.44
CA LEU A 287 3.35 10.41 7.88
C LEU A 287 2.61 11.53 7.16
N LEU A 288 3.26 12.66 6.87
CA LEU A 288 2.58 13.83 6.30
C LEU A 288 2.65 13.86 4.78
N ASN A 289 3.84 13.72 4.23
CA ASN A 289 4.07 13.81 2.79
C ASN A 289 3.41 12.69 1.97
N PRO A 290 3.13 11.47 2.49
CA PRO A 290 2.32 10.49 1.79
C PRO A 290 0.93 10.97 1.39
N PHE A 291 0.34 11.86 2.17
CA PHE A 291 -0.92 12.52 1.81
C PHE A 291 -0.67 13.71 0.89
N VAL A 292 0.10 14.68 1.37
CA VAL A 292 0.33 15.96 0.69
C VAL A 292 1.75 16.46 0.96
N TYR A 293 2.47 16.77 -0.10
CA TYR A 293 3.77 17.42 0.04
C TYR A 293 3.61 18.93 0.22
N SER A 294 4.09 19.47 1.32
CA SER A 294 4.11 20.90 1.57
C SER A 294 5.36 21.33 2.32
N SER A 295 5.95 22.45 1.88
CA SER A 295 7.13 23.05 2.53
C SER A 295 6.76 23.87 3.78
N SER A 296 5.54 24.41 3.84
CA SER A 296 5.05 25.23 4.95
C SER A 296 4.05 24.48 5.81
N TRP A 297 2.79 24.87 5.78
CA TRP A 297 1.72 24.16 6.45
C TRP A 297 1.27 22.95 5.63
N ASN A 298 1.18 21.75 6.29
CA ASN A 298 0.75 20.55 5.62
C ASN A 298 -0.70 20.20 6.02
N PRO A 299 -1.65 20.20 5.06
CA PRO A 299 -3.05 19.87 5.34
C PRO A 299 -3.27 18.49 5.96
N ALA A 300 -2.33 17.54 5.82
CA ALA A 300 -2.40 16.24 6.46
C ALA A 300 -2.58 16.32 7.99
N TYR A 301 -2.18 17.43 8.61
CA TYR A 301 -2.48 17.67 10.02
C TYR A 301 -3.98 17.68 10.32
N LEU A 302 -4.82 18.15 9.39
CA LEU A 302 -6.27 18.09 9.55
C LEU A 302 -6.78 16.65 9.60
N PHE A 303 -6.30 15.80 8.68
CA PHE A 303 -6.62 14.37 8.68
C PHE A 303 -6.17 13.72 9.99
N TYR A 304 -4.92 13.96 10.39
CA TYR A 304 -4.39 13.39 11.62
C TYR A 304 -5.07 13.92 12.88
N ALA A 305 -5.50 15.17 12.93
CA ALA A 305 -6.26 15.70 14.06
C ALA A 305 -7.56 14.91 14.26
N VAL A 306 -8.32 14.68 13.18
CA VAL A 306 -9.54 13.85 13.23
C VAL A 306 -9.22 12.41 13.61
N PHE A 307 -8.16 11.85 13.03
CA PHE A 307 -7.71 10.48 13.31
C PHE A 307 -7.29 10.31 14.78
N ILE A 308 -6.46 11.21 15.31
CA ILE A 308 -5.96 11.17 16.69
C ILE A 308 -7.12 11.31 17.69
N LEU A 309 -8.06 12.23 17.42
CA LEU A 309 -9.26 12.37 18.25
C LEU A 309 -10.09 11.07 18.27
N ALA A 310 -10.28 10.44 17.12
CA ALA A 310 -10.95 9.15 17.02
C ALA A 310 -10.18 8.03 17.76
N MET A 311 -8.85 8.04 17.72
CA MET A 311 -8.01 7.12 18.48
C MET A 311 -8.14 7.32 20.00
N PHE A 312 -8.03 8.55 20.49
CA PHE A 312 -8.19 8.84 21.94
C PHE A 312 -9.56 8.39 22.43
N TYR A 313 -10.61 8.65 21.63
CA TYR A 313 -11.93 8.18 21.97
C TYR A 313 -12.02 6.64 22.02
N ASN A 314 -11.32 5.93 21.14
CA ASN A 314 -11.21 4.47 21.20
C ASN A 314 -10.52 3.98 22.47
N PHE A 315 -9.41 4.59 22.87
CA PHE A 315 -8.75 4.23 24.12
C PHE A 315 -9.67 4.42 25.35
N TYR A 316 -10.46 5.52 25.36
CA TYR A 316 -11.50 5.70 26.35
C TYR A 316 -12.54 4.56 26.34
N LEU A 317 -12.99 4.13 25.16
CA LEU A 317 -13.93 3.01 25.04
C LEU A 317 -13.32 1.68 25.47
N PHE A 318 -12.04 1.43 25.17
CA PHE A 318 -11.33 0.23 25.59
C PHE A 318 -11.19 0.18 27.11
N LYS A 319 -10.76 1.28 27.75
CA LYS A 319 -10.66 1.41 29.21
C LYS A 319 -11.98 1.07 29.90
N ASN A 320 -13.11 1.46 29.29
CA ASN A 320 -14.44 1.24 29.87
C ASN A 320 -15.11 -0.06 29.40
N ASN A 321 -14.37 -0.98 28.76
CA ASN A 321 -14.89 -2.25 28.23
C ASN A 321 -16.13 -2.10 27.31
N ARG A 322 -16.19 -1.00 26.53
CA ARG A 322 -17.32 -0.68 25.63
C ARG A 322 -17.13 -1.19 24.21
N VAL A 323 -16.03 -1.90 23.95
CA VAL A 323 -15.70 -2.47 22.63
C VAL A 323 -15.53 -3.99 22.75
N LYS A 324 -15.91 -4.70 21.70
CA LYS A 324 -15.72 -6.15 21.65
C LYS A 324 -14.23 -6.51 21.71
N LYS A 325 -13.86 -7.54 22.46
CA LYS A 325 -12.46 -8.01 22.56
C LYS A 325 -11.80 -8.27 21.21
N GLU A 326 -12.58 -8.78 20.24
CA GLU A 326 -12.12 -9.03 18.87
C GLU A 326 -11.67 -7.72 18.17
N ASP A 327 -12.44 -6.65 18.30
CA ASP A 327 -12.10 -5.35 17.73
C ASP A 327 -10.90 -4.73 18.46
N VAL A 328 -10.72 -4.98 19.75
CA VAL A 328 -9.55 -4.52 20.52
C VAL A 328 -8.28 -5.21 20.02
N VAL A 329 -8.30 -6.54 19.90
CA VAL A 329 -7.16 -7.32 19.39
C VAL A 329 -6.78 -6.89 17.97
N LEU A 330 -7.77 -6.76 17.10
CA LEU A 330 -7.55 -6.30 15.72
C LEU A 330 -6.95 -4.89 15.69
N TYR A 331 -7.49 -3.98 16.50
CA TYR A 331 -7.00 -2.59 16.59
C TYR A 331 -5.53 -2.53 16.98
N PHE A 332 -5.14 -3.22 18.05
CA PHE A 332 -3.74 -3.24 18.50
C PHE A 332 -2.81 -3.96 17.54
N SER A 333 -3.30 -4.96 16.82
CA SER A 333 -2.52 -5.62 15.77
C SER A 333 -2.22 -4.68 14.61
N VAL A 334 -3.21 -3.94 14.12
CA VAL A 334 -3.01 -2.95 13.05
C VAL A 334 -2.09 -1.82 13.52
N LEU A 335 -2.29 -1.30 14.75
CA LEU A 335 -1.43 -0.28 15.34
C LEU A 335 0.01 -0.80 15.50
N GLY A 336 0.18 -2.03 16.00
CA GLY A 336 1.49 -2.67 16.13
C GLY A 336 2.21 -2.83 14.80
N ALA A 337 1.49 -3.19 13.73
CA ALA A 337 2.04 -3.30 12.38
C ALA A 337 2.50 -1.93 11.83
N ILE A 338 1.75 -0.86 12.10
CA ILE A 338 2.15 0.51 11.73
C ILE A 338 3.41 0.92 12.50
N LEU A 339 3.41 0.75 13.82
CA LEU A 339 4.55 1.12 14.68
C LEU A 339 5.81 0.33 14.32
N TYR A 340 5.68 -0.98 14.08
CA TYR A 340 6.79 -1.82 13.64
C TYR A 340 7.41 -1.28 12.35
N ASN A 341 6.61 -1.04 11.31
CA ASN A 341 7.12 -0.50 10.05
C ASN A 341 7.75 0.88 10.23
N TYR A 342 7.12 1.75 11.00
CA TYR A 342 7.65 3.09 11.28
C TYR A 342 9.04 3.01 11.93
N VAL A 343 9.19 2.20 12.99
CA VAL A 343 10.46 2.05 13.71
C VAL A 343 11.52 1.38 12.82
N CYS A 344 11.18 0.27 12.17
CA CYS A 344 12.14 -0.45 11.32
C CYS A 344 12.62 0.40 10.15
N ASN A 345 11.72 1.13 9.49
CA ASN A 345 12.08 1.99 8.37
C ASN A 345 12.93 3.18 8.83
N PHE A 346 12.63 3.77 10.01
CA PHE A 346 13.48 4.80 10.61
C PHE A 346 14.90 4.29 10.91
N LEU A 347 15.01 3.09 11.48
CA LEU A 347 16.30 2.48 11.79
C LEU A 347 17.07 2.07 10.54
N TRP A 348 16.36 1.71 9.45
CA TRP A 348 16.98 1.24 8.23
C TRP A 348 17.47 2.38 7.33
N CYS A 349 16.60 3.34 7.02
CA CYS A 349 16.92 4.45 6.12
C CYS A 349 15.97 5.64 6.35
N PRO A 350 16.27 6.53 7.30
CA PRO A 350 15.40 7.66 7.64
C PRO A 350 15.19 8.64 6.48
N ASP A 351 16.13 8.70 5.53
CA ASP A 351 16.06 9.60 4.38
C ASP A 351 15.04 9.16 3.31
N MET A 352 14.56 7.90 3.38
CA MET A 352 13.61 7.31 2.43
C MET A 352 12.20 7.12 3.01
N GLY A 353 11.83 7.91 4.02
CA GLY A 353 10.56 7.78 4.73
C GLY A 353 9.33 7.76 3.83
N PHE A 354 9.31 8.59 2.78
CA PHE A 354 8.22 8.64 1.81
C PHE A 354 8.01 7.31 1.07
N LEU A 355 9.07 6.69 0.58
CA LEU A 355 8.99 5.41 -0.12
C LEU A 355 8.51 4.30 0.80
N PHE A 356 9.05 4.25 2.02
CA PHE A 356 8.68 3.23 3.00
C PHE A 356 7.26 3.37 3.53
N SER A 357 6.63 4.54 3.39
CA SER A 357 5.25 4.74 3.82
C SER A 357 4.28 3.75 3.16
N GLN A 358 4.51 3.34 1.93
CA GLN A 358 3.70 2.35 1.22
C GLN A 358 3.57 1.01 1.98
N ASN A 359 4.59 0.63 2.75
CA ASN A 359 4.58 -0.61 3.53
C ASN A 359 3.52 -0.63 4.65
N PHE A 360 2.90 0.51 4.98
CA PHE A 360 1.87 0.57 6.01
C PHE A 360 0.78 1.63 5.78
N PHE A 361 0.86 2.40 4.68
CA PHE A 361 -0.04 3.53 4.44
C PHE A 361 -1.52 3.14 4.48
N ILE A 362 -1.87 2.01 3.85
CA ILE A 362 -3.25 1.49 3.89
C ILE A 362 -3.70 1.16 5.32
N LEU A 363 -2.78 0.73 6.19
CA LEU A 363 -3.10 0.38 7.57
C LEU A 363 -3.55 1.57 8.40
N ILE A 364 -3.11 2.81 8.05
CA ILE A 364 -3.59 4.05 8.66
C ILE A 364 -5.10 4.18 8.42
N PHE A 365 -5.57 3.93 7.20
CA PHE A 365 -7.00 3.97 6.87
C PHE A 365 -7.79 2.86 7.56
N VAL A 366 -7.20 1.67 7.69
CA VAL A 366 -7.80 0.56 8.44
C VAL A 366 -7.97 0.94 9.91
N LEU A 367 -6.92 1.45 10.55
CA LEU A 367 -6.94 1.85 11.96
C LEU A 367 -7.93 3.00 12.20
N PHE A 368 -7.95 3.99 11.31
CA PHE A 368 -8.90 5.09 11.38
C PHE A 368 -10.36 4.61 11.25
N SER A 369 -10.63 3.72 10.30
CA SER A 369 -11.98 3.18 10.11
C SER A 369 -12.46 2.31 11.28
N LEU A 370 -11.56 1.54 11.92
CA LEU A 370 -11.86 0.82 13.16
C LEU A 370 -12.21 1.79 14.29
N SER A 371 -11.46 2.89 14.40
CA SER A 371 -11.73 3.95 15.36
C SER A 371 -13.11 4.57 15.15
N LEU A 372 -13.44 4.93 13.92
CA LEU A 372 -14.75 5.49 13.55
C LEU A 372 -15.89 4.52 13.79
N LYS A 373 -15.71 3.23 13.47
CA LYS A 373 -16.70 2.18 13.74
C LYS A 373 -17.06 2.15 15.21
N ASN A 374 -16.08 2.03 16.10
CA ASN A 374 -16.30 1.89 17.52
C ASN A 374 -16.93 3.14 18.12
N MET A 375 -16.45 4.32 17.72
CA MET A 375 -17.03 5.62 18.10
C MET A 375 -18.49 5.71 17.68
N THR A 376 -18.79 5.43 16.41
CA THR A 376 -20.16 5.52 15.86
C THR A 376 -21.11 4.55 16.56
N VAL A 377 -20.68 3.30 16.79
CA VAL A 377 -21.49 2.30 17.50
C VAL A 377 -21.82 2.80 18.91
N TYR A 378 -20.83 3.31 19.66
CA TYR A 378 -21.05 3.81 21.01
C TYR A 378 -21.92 5.08 21.04
N LEU A 379 -21.64 6.08 20.20
CA LEU A 379 -22.43 7.31 20.15
C LEU A 379 -23.91 7.01 19.82
N LYS A 380 -24.16 6.07 18.92
CA LYS A 380 -25.51 5.64 18.59
C LYS A 380 -26.27 5.04 19.77
N THR A 381 -25.58 4.33 20.67
CA THR A 381 -26.22 3.81 21.90
C THR A 381 -26.53 4.88 22.92
N LYS A 382 -25.84 6.03 22.86
CA LYS A 382 -26.06 7.16 23.77
C LYS A 382 -27.06 8.17 23.24
N ASN A 383 -26.86 8.62 22.01
CA ASN A 383 -27.73 9.57 21.35
C ASN A 383 -27.54 9.52 19.82
N ILE A 384 -28.60 9.21 19.08
CA ILE A 384 -28.57 9.09 17.63
C ILE A 384 -28.24 10.44 16.95
N HIS A 385 -28.77 11.55 17.42
CA HIS A 385 -28.51 12.89 16.86
C HIS A 385 -27.05 13.32 17.08
N LEU A 386 -26.47 12.98 18.23
CA LEU A 386 -25.05 13.24 18.48
C LEU A 386 -24.16 12.43 17.52
N CYS A 387 -24.55 11.18 17.26
CA CYS A 387 -23.86 10.33 16.29
C CYS A 387 -23.92 10.91 14.87
N GLU A 388 -25.11 11.36 14.43
CA GLU A 388 -25.31 11.97 13.11
C GLU A 388 -24.51 13.27 12.95
N LYS A 389 -24.59 14.19 13.94
CA LYS A 389 -23.80 15.42 13.95
C LYS A 389 -22.28 15.14 13.90
N SER A 390 -21.79 14.20 14.70
CA SER A 390 -20.38 13.82 14.70
C SER A 390 -19.94 13.29 13.34
N ASN A 391 -20.73 12.42 12.73
CA ASN A 391 -20.43 11.89 11.40
C ASN A 391 -20.47 12.97 10.30
N ALA A 392 -21.39 13.93 10.40
CA ALA A 392 -21.46 15.06 9.48
C ALA A 392 -20.24 15.98 9.61
N ILE A 393 -19.80 16.28 10.82
CA ILE A 393 -18.58 17.07 11.06
C ILE A 393 -17.35 16.35 10.50
N ILE A 394 -17.20 15.06 10.79
CA ILE A 394 -16.09 14.27 10.25
C ILE A 394 -16.12 14.26 8.73
N ALA A 395 -17.29 14.02 8.11
CA ALA A 395 -17.42 14.04 6.66
C ALA A 395 -17.05 15.41 6.08
N PHE A 396 -17.49 16.52 6.69
CA PHE A 396 -17.12 17.87 6.26
C PHE A 396 -15.60 18.11 6.32
N LEU A 397 -14.95 17.75 7.44
CA LEU A 397 -13.50 17.90 7.58
C LEU A 397 -12.72 17.04 6.55
N LEU A 398 -13.20 15.84 6.25
CA LEU A 398 -12.60 14.98 5.22
C LEU A 398 -12.80 15.55 3.81
N VAL A 399 -13.95 16.20 3.51
CA VAL A 399 -14.16 16.90 2.23
C VAL A 399 -13.18 18.06 2.09
N VAL A 400 -13.06 18.89 3.12
CA VAL A 400 -12.11 20.02 3.12
C VAL A 400 -10.67 19.51 2.90
N PHE A 401 -10.29 18.46 3.61
CA PHE A 401 -8.98 17.83 3.43
C PHE A 401 -8.76 17.32 2.00
N LEU A 402 -9.72 16.59 1.45
CA LEU A 402 -9.66 16.05 0.08
C LEU A 402 -9.49 17.15 -0.97
N MET A 403 -10.18 18.28 -0.81
CA MET A 403 -10.01 19.43 -1.71
C MET A 403 -8.58 19.97 -1.70
N PHE A 404 -7.99 20.16 -0.50
CA PHE A 404 -6.60 20.56 -0.38
C PHE A 404 -5.64 19.51 -0.97
N GLU A 405 -5.91 18.24 -0.71
CA GLU A 405 -5.10 17.13 -1.21
C GLU A 405 -5.05 17.12 -2.74
N ILE A 406 -6.19 17.19 -3.42
CA ILE A 406 -6.27 17.21 -4.89
C ILE A 406 -5.50 18.43 -5.45
N ILE A 407 -5.75 19.62 -4.93
CA ILE A 407 -5.13 20.85 -5.45
C ILE A 407 -3.62 20.82 -5.28
N LEU A 408 -3.14 20.48 -4.08
CA LEU A 408 -1.71 20.54 -3.78
C LEU A 408 -0.95 19.38 -4.41
N ASN A 409 -1.52 18.19 -4.48
CA ASN A 409 -0.86 17.06 -5.11
C ASN A 409 -0.79 17.23 -6.62
N THR A 410 -1.82 17.78 -7.26
CA THR A 410 -1.74 18.15 -8.69
C THR A 410 -0.60 19.15 -8.95
N LYS A 411 -0.48 20.20 -8.12
CA LYS A 411 0.66 21.14 -8.21
C LYS A 411 2.00 20.46 -7.99
N THR A 412 2.08 19.54 -7.02
CA THR A 412 3.32 18.84 -6.71
C THR A 412 3.75 17.91 -7.84
N VAL A 413 2.82 17.13 -8.38
CA VAL A 413 3.07 16.25 -9.54
C VAL A 413 3.55 17.09 -10.72
N ASN A 414 2.87 18.18 -11.07
CA ASN A 414 3.29 19.08 -12.15
C ASN A 414 4.67 19.66 -11.92
N LYS A 415 4.99 20.10 -10.69
CA LYS A 415 6.32 20.61 -10.34
C LYS A 415 7.41 19.55 -10.46
N GLN A 416 7.15 18.32 -10.06
CA GLN A 416 8.09 17.21 -10.19
C GLN A 416 8.39 16.93 -11.67
N HIS A 417 7.37 16.92 -12.53
CA HIS A 417 7.57 16.77 -13.98
C HIS A 417 8.38 17.93 -14.57
N TYR A 418 8.04 19.17 -14.21
CA TYR A 418 8.80 20.34 -14.64
C TYR A 418 10.28 20.26 -14.22
N ASN A 419 10.56 19.86 -12.98
CA ASN A 419 11.93 19.72 -12.50
C ASN A 419 12.67 18.58 -13.24
N ALA A 420 12.01 17.47 -13.50
CA ALA A 420 12.59 16.37 -14.25
C ALA A 420 13.00 16.79 -15.67
N ILE A 421 12.21 17.64 -16.33
CA ILE A 421 12.52 18.21 -17.64
C ILE A 421 13.68 19.21 -17.53
N LYS A 422 13.61 20.13 -16.59
CA LYS A 422 14.59 21.23 -16.41
C LYS A 422 15.99 20.72 -16.09
N TYR A 423 16.11 19.69 -15.27
CA TYR A 423 17.40 19.17 -14.83
C TYR A 423 17.93 18.01 -15.69
N ASN A 424 17.27 17.68 -16.79
CA ASN A 424 17.75 16.68 -17.72
C ASN A 424 18.92 17.26 -18.57
N PRO A 425 20.13 16.69 -18.49
CA PRO A 425 21.26 17.14 -19.31
C PRO A 425 21.03 17.08 -20.81
N ALA A 426 20.17 16.15 -21.28
CA ALA A 426 19.80 16.02 -22.69
C ALA A 426 18.93 17.20 -23.18
N ASN A 427 18.31 17.95 -22.27
CA ASN A 427 17.43 19.08 -22.60
C ASN A 427 18.14 20.43 -22.60
N LYS A 428 19.47 20.49 -22.43
CA LYS A 428 20.22 21.74 -22.49
C LYS A 428 19.99 22.51 -23.80
N ASN A 429 19.48 21.88 -24.84
CA ASN A 429 19.17 22.44 -26.13
C ASN A 429 17.69 22.79 -26.37
N ILE A 430 16.78 22.48 -25.43
CA ILE A 430 15.38 22.86 -25.54
C ILE A 430 15.18 24.20 -24.86
N LYS A 431 14.84 25.22 -25.62
CA LYS A 431 14.53 26.55 -25.09
C LYS A 431 13.33 26.45 -24.16
N ILE A 432 13.49 26.87 -22.90
CA ILE A 432 12.46 26.83 -21.84
C ILE A 432 11.17 27.60 -22.25
N ASN A 433 11.26 28.48 -23.28
CA ASN A 433 10.17 29.29 -23.79
C ASN A 433 9.05 28.48 -24.53
N GLU A 434 9.25 27.20 -24.80
CA GLU A 434 8.25 26.35 -25.44
C GLU A 434 7.38 25.56 -24.42
N LEU A 435 7.60 25.80 -23.12
CA LEU A 435 6.95 25.06 -22.02
C LEU A 435 5.99 25.92 -21.17
N ASN A 436 5.81 27.20 -21.54
CA ASN A 436 4.78 28.09 -21.00
C ASN A 436 3.60 28.09 -21.98
#